data_12a721ec2566710c8e5dc828a44829d6
#
_entry.id   12a721ec2566710c8e5dc828a44829d6
#
_cell.length_a   1.000
_cell.length_b   1.000
_cell.length_c   1.000
_cell.angle_alpha   90.00
_cell.angle_beta   90.00
_cell.angle_gamma   90.00
#
_symmetry.space_group_name_H-M   'P 1'
#
loop_
_entity.id
_entity.type
_entity.pdbx_description
1 polymer ?
#
loop_
_entity_poly.entity_id
_entity_poly.type
_entity_poly.pdbx_seq_one_letter_code
_entity_poly.pdbx_strand_id
1 'polypeptide(L)'
;MLDYSAIYFITQSRLSMSNAMPTLFVPHGAPTFALRPGAAGAALATIAKKLPAPRAIIIISPHWDTAVPTVGSSAQPETVHDFGGFAEELYRIQYPATGCPEGAQEVMQAIQAAGLPAELAARQGLDHGAWVPLRLMFPEADVPVIPLSLQSRGGPQQAYRLGQALAKLGEKGFLVIASGNLTHNLNDYFVASRKDQQTPSYVRDFAEWIAERVENQGLEDMLNYRVTAPNATRAHPTDEHLLPLYVAWGAAGADAKAERFYSGIDDYVLAMDAYTFTPLHAA
;
A
#
# COMPACT_ATOMS: atom_id res chain seq x y z
N MET A 1 4.80 31.69 -55.40
CA MET A 1 4.00 30.59 -54.86
C MET A 1 4.92 29.77 -53.99
N LEU A 2 4.93 30.04 -52.69
CA LEU A 2 5.74 29.36 -51.69
C LEU A 2 4.87 28.30 -51.04
N ASP A 3 5.30 27.05 -51.16
CA ASP A 3 4.61 25.88 -50.62
C ASP A 3 4.96 25.75 -49.14
N TYR A 4 3.92 25.89 -48.27
CA TYR A 4 4.00 25.71 -46.82
C TYR A 4 3.37 24.38 -46.46
N SER A 5 4.09 23.29 -46.67
CA SER A 5 3.77 21.99 -46.06
C SER A 5 4.75 21.69 -44.92
N ALA A 6 4.57 22.42 -43.82
CA ALA A 6 5.23 22.06 -42.57
C ALA A 6 4.47 20.87 -41.94
N ILE A 7 4.98 19.70 -42.15
CA ILE A 7 4.53 18.44 -41.51
C ILE A 7 4.91 18.52 -40.02
N TYR A 8 3.91 18.75 -39.18
CA TYR A 8 4.05 18.52 -37.73
C TYR A 8 4.17 17.02 -37.49
N PHE A 9 5.40 16.53 -37.36
CA PHE A 9 5.66 15.25 -36.70
C PHE A 9 5.44 15.41 -35.20
N ILE A 10 4.22 15.11 -34.72
CA ILE A 10 3.99 14.81 -33.31
C ILE A 10 4.61 13.44 -33.08
N THR A 11 5.83 13.41 -32.56
CA THR A 11 6.41 12.19 -32.00
C THR A 11 5.59 11.82 -30.76
N GLN A 12 4.60 10.94 -30.95
CA GLN A 12 4.05 10.19 -29.83
C GLN A 12 5.16 9.29 -29.31
N SER A 13 5.84 9.70 -28.26
CA SER A 13 6.71 8.83 -27.50
C SER A 13 5.85 7.66 -27.03
N ARG A 14 6.09 6.48 -27.57
CA ARG A 14 5.46 5.24 -27.07
C ARG A 14 6.03 5.00 -25.68
N LEU A 15 5.26 5.25 -24.64
CA LEU A 15 5.58 4.77 -23.30
C LEU A 15 5.65 3.24 -23.36
N SER A 16 6.84 2.67 -23.16
CA SER A 16 7.00 1.23 -23.02
C SER A 16 6.75 0.84 -21.55
N MET A 17 6.17 -0.33 -21.34
CA MET A 17 6.04 -0.88 -19.99
C MET A 17 7.44 -1.12 -19.42
N SER A 18 7.67 -0.64 -18.21
CA SER A 18 8.90 -0.87 -17.46
C SER A 18 9.05 -2.37 -17.12
N ASN A 19 10.30 -2.88 -17.08
CA ASN A 19 10.61 -4.16 -16.46
C ASN A 19 10.62 -4.10 -14.92
N ALA A 20 10.37 -2.94 -14.34
CA ALA A 20 10.28 -2.77 -12.90
C ALA A 20 9.01 -3.43 -12.34
N MET A 21 9.10 -3.93 -11.12
CA MET A 21 7.96 -4.47 -10.39
C MET A 21 6.88 -3.37 -10.21
N PRO A 22 5.59 -3.69 -10.38
CA PRO A 22 4.54 -2.79 -9.96
C PRO A 22 4.57 -2.62 -8.44
N THR A 23 3.93 -1.57 -7.95
CA THR A 23 3.68 -1.40 -6.52
C THR A 23 2.19 -1.58 -6.23
N LEU A 24 1.86 -2.00 -5.02
CA LEU A 24 0.48 -2.27 -4.65
C LEU A 24 0.08 -1.51 -3.40
N PHE A 25 -1.15 -0.99 -3.41
CA PHE A 25 -1.88 -0.68 -2.20
C PHE A 25 -2.95 -1.74 -2.00
N VAL A 26 -2.98 -2.37 -0.82
CA VAL A 26 -3.88 -3.47 -0.51
C VAL A 26 -4.58 -3.26 0.84
N PRO A 27 -5.85 -3.66 1.00
CA PRO A 27 -6.52 -3.59 2.28
C PRO A 27 -6.07 -4.75 3.19
N HIS A 28 -6.00 -4.48 4.50
CA HIS A 28 -5.84 -5.54 5.50
C HIS A 28 -7.11 -5.74 6.35
N GLY A 29 -8.07 -4.80 6.27
CA GLY A 29 -9.34 -4.88 6.98
C GLY A 29 -9.18 -4.96 8.50
N ALA A 30 -10.17 -5.55 9.17
CA ALA A 30 -10.03 -5.99 10.56
C ALA A 30 -9.25 -7.32 10.64
N PRO A 31 -8.68 -7.71 11.78
CA PRO A 31 -7.98 -9.00 11.93
C PRO A 31 -8.79 -10.23 11.47
N THR A 32 -10.12 -10.16 11.55
CA THR A 32 -11.05 -11.19 11.06
C THR A 32 -10.99 -11.41 9.55
N PHE A 33 -10.42 -10.48 8.79
CA PHE A 33 -10.19 -10.62 7.35
C PHE A 33 -9.29 -11.83 7.04
N ALA A 34 -8.38 -12.20 7.95
CA ALA A 34 -7.57 -13.42 7.81
C ALA A 34 -8.40 -14.72 7.78
N LEU A 35 -9.57 -14.72 8.43
CA LEU A 35 -10.47 -15.89 8.49
C LEU A 35 -11.62 -15.80 7.49
N ARG A 36 -12.03 -14.60 7.12
CA ARG A 36 -13.16 -14.32 6.23
C ARG A 36 -12.76 -13.35 5.13
N PRO A 37 -11.87 -13.77 4.21
CA PRO A 37 -11.30 -12.87 3.21
C PRO A 37 -12.28 -12.43 2.11
N GLY A 38 -13.39 -13.12 1.94
CA GLY A 38 -14.43 -12.76 1.00
C GLY A 38 -13.92 -12.47 -0.42
N ALA A 39 -14.60 -11.55 -1.11
CA ALA A 39 -14.23 -11.13 -2.46
C ALA A 39 -12.92 -10.34 -2.51
N ALA A 40 -12.63 -9.52 -1.48
CA ALA A 40 -11.38 -8.78 -1.38
C ALA A 40 -10.18 -9.73 -1.35
N GLY A 41 -10.21 -10.76 -0.50
CA GLY A 41 -9.14 -11.75 -0.43
C GLY A 41 -8.98 -12.55 -1.72
N ALA A 42 -10.06 -12.89 -2.41
CA ALA A 42 -10.02 -13.54 -3.72
C ALA A 42 -9.35 -12.64 -4.78
N ALA A 43 -9.61 -11.33 -4.75
CA ALA A 43 -8.96 -10.36 -5.63
C ALA A 43 -7.46 -10.25 -5.33
N LEU A 44 -7.06 -10.20 -4.04
CA LEU A 44 -5.65 -10.21 -3.62
C LEU A 44 -4.92 -11.47 -4.12
N ALA A 45 -5.50 -12.65 -3.93
CA ALA A 45 -4.93 -13.91 -4.42
C ALA A 45 -4.82 -13.95 -5.96
N THR A 46 -5.77 -13.31 -6.65
CA THR A 46 -5.79 -13.26 -8.13
C THR A 46 -4.71 -12.34 -8.67
N ILE A 47 -4.54 -11.15 -8.10
CA ILE A 47 -3.51 -10.21 -8.55
C ILE A 47 -2.13 -10.77 -8.28
N ALA A 48 -1.88 -11.40 -7.14
CA ALA A 48 -0.59 -11.99 -6.78
C ALA A 48 -0.09 -13.00 -7.84
N LYS A 49 -0.99 -13.81 -8.40
CA LYS A 49 -0.66 -14.78 -9.47
C LYS A 49 -0.24 -14.14 -10.79
N LYS A 50 -0.56 -12.86 -11.01
CA LYS A 50 -0.22 -12.12 -12.22
C LYS A 50 1.09 -11.34 -12.09
N LEU A 51 1.61 -11.21 -10.87
CA LEU A 51 2.86 -10.49 -10.61
C LEU A 51 4.07 -11.32 -11.09
N PRO A 52 5.12 -10.68 -11.58
CA PRO A 52 6.41 -11.34 -11.73
C PRO A 52 6.87 -11.87 -10.36
N ALA A 53 7.65 -12.97 -10.36
CA ALA A 53 8.20 -13.52 -9.12
C ALA A 53 9.14 -12.49 -8.45
N PRO A 54 8.82 -11.99 -7.25
CA PRO A 54 9.64 -11.00 -6.59
C PRO A 54 10.86 -11.64 -5.93
N ARG A 55 11.98 -10.91 -5.90
CA ARG A 55 13.17 -11.25 -5.12
C ARG A 55 12.88 -11.19 -3.61
N ALA A 56 12.18 -10.15 -3.19
CA ALA A 56 11.67 -9.96 -1.83
C ALA A 56 10.50 -8.96 -1.85
N ILE A 57 9.67 -9.00 -0.82
CA ILE A 57 8.55 -8.06 -0.62
C ILE A 57 8.95 -7.03 0.41
N ILE A 58 8.82 -5.74 0.08
CA ILE A 58 8.85 -4.64 1.03
C ILE A 58 7.41 -4.37 1.45
N ILE A 59 7.06 -4.65 2.71
CA ILE A 59 5.72 -4.46 3.25
C ILE A 59 5.67 -3.25 4.17
N ILE A 60 4.76 -2.32 3.91
CA ILE A 60 4.48 -1.16 4.76
C ILE A 60 3.14 -1.36 5.43
N SER A 61 3.09 -1.26 6.76
CA SER A 61 1.87 -1.36 7.55
C SER A 61 1.71 -0.13 8.46
N PRO A 62 0.49 0.38 8.66
CA PRO A 62 0.22 1.48 9.59
C PRO A 62 0.43 1.10 11.05
N HIS A 63 0.53 -0.19 11.35
CA HIS A 63 0.70 -0.71 12.71
C HIS A 63 2.16 -0.66 13.19
N TRP A 64 3.10 -0.37 12.31
CA TRP A 64 4.48 -0.08 12.67
C TRP A 64 4.86 1.36 12.29
N ASP A 65 4.65 2.25 13.24
CA ASP A 65 4.90 3.69 13.10
C ASP A 65 6.13 4.12 13.91
N THR A 66 7.07 4.81 13.29
CA THR A 66 8.32 5.27 13.89
C THR A 66 8.62 6.72 13.49
N ALA A 67 9.48 7.40 14.27
CA ALA A 67 9.86 8.77 13.96
C ALA A 67 10.76 8.88 12.71
N VAL A 68 11.53 7.82 12.42
CA VAL A 68 12.50 7.73 11.32
C VAL A 68 12.19 6.46 10.54
N PRO A 69 12.20 6.45 9.19
CA PRO A 69 12.08 5.25 8.40
C PRO A 69 12.97 4.13 8.93
N THR A 70 12.36 3.05 9.38
CA THR A 70 13.04 1.93 10.00
C THR A 70 12.73 0.65 9.22
N VAL A 71 13.77 -0.06 8.81
CA VAL A 71 13.69 -1.25 7.99
C VAL A 71 13.91 -2.49 8.84
N GLY A 72 12.98 -3.42 8.86
CA GLY A 72 13.13 -4.69 9.55
C GLY A 72 14.17 -5.58 8.88
N SER A 73 15.19 -5.98 9.64
CA SER A 73 16.32 -6.80 9.17
C SER A 73 16.42 -8.16 9.86
N SER A 74 15.33 -8.63 10.47
CA SER A 74 15.26 -9.99 11.01
C SER A 74 15.37 -11.02 9.87
N ALA A 75 16.16 -12.08 10.05
CA ALA A 75 16.19 -13.20 9.12
C ALA A 75 14.93 -14.08 9.22
N GLN A 76 14.25 -14.03 10.36
CA GLN A 76 13.02 -14.77 10.65
C GLN A 76 12.07 -13.84 11.42
N PRO A 77 11.33 -12.95 10.74
CA PRO A 77 10.39 -12.06 11.39
C PRO A 77 9.22 -12.87 11.97
N GLU A 78 8.91 -12.67 13.24
CA GLU A 78 7.80 -13.34 13.91
C GLU A 78 6.46 -12.82 13.42
N THR A 79 5.42 -13.65 13.45
CA THR A 79 4.03 -13.22 13.27
C THR A 79 3.58 -12.50 14.55
N VAL A 80 3.27 -11.20 14.46
CA VAL A 80 2.84 -10.40 15.60
C VAL A 80 1.32 -10.26 15.59
N HIS A 81 0.69 -10.62 16.72
CA HIS A 81 -0.75 -10.44 16.93
C HIS A 81 -0.99 -9.16 17.74
N ASP A 82 -0.90 -8.03 17.06
CA ASP A 82 -1.00 -6.66 17.63
C ASP A 82 -2.45 -6.21 17.87
N PHE A 83 -3.34 -7.15 18.07
CA PHE A 83 -4.76 -6.93 18.32
C PHE A 83 -5.24 -7.70 19.55
N GLY A 84 -6.42 -7.33 20.08
CA GLY A 84 -7.03 -7.99 21.24
C GLY A 84 -8.54 -8.13 21.12
N GLY A 85 -9.13 -9.07 21.89
CA GLY A 85 -10.59 -9.26 21.95
C GLY A 85 -11.20 -10.02 20.77
N PHE A 86 -10.41 -10.71 19.97
CA PHE A 86 -10.86 -11.56 18.86
C PHE A 86 -10.91 -13.04 19.23
N ALA A 87 -11.45 -13.86 18.32
CA ALA A 87 -11.50 -15.30 18.49
C ALA A 87 -10.11 -15.92 18.59
N GLU A 88 -9.96 -16.93 19.45
CA GLU A 88 -8.68 -17.62 19.74
C GLU A 88 -8.02 -18.17 18.46
N GLU A 89 -8.80 -18.55 17.48
CA GLU A 89 -8.34 -19.04 16.18
C GLU A 89 -7.39 -18.07 15.48
N LEU A 90 -7.65 -16.76 15.59
CA LEU A 90 -6.78 -15.72 14.99
C LEU A 90 -5.38 -15.71 15.60
N TYR A 91 -5.26 -15.95 16.90
CA TYR A 91 -3.96 -15.96 17.60
C TYR A 91 -3.11 -17.22 17.30
N ARG A 92 -3.70 -18.23 16.66
CA ARG A 92 -2.99 -19.45 16.22
C ARG A 92 -2.45 -19.33 14.80
N ILE A 93 -2.86 -18.33 14.04
CA ILE A 93 -2.37 -18.13 12.69
C ILE A 93 -0.90 -17.74 12.74
N GLN A 94 -0.08 -18.40 11.93
CA GLN A 94 1.31 -18.07 11.69
C GLN A 94 1.52 -17.80 10.19
N TYR A 95 2.38 -16.84 9.90
CA TYR A 95 2.87 -16.56 8.56
C TYR A 95 4.41 -16.63 8.57
N PRO A 96 4.99 -17.82 8.37
CA PRO A 96 6.39 -18.10 8.64
C PRO A 96 7.31 -17.70 7.46
N ALA A 97 7.10 -16.51 6.89
CA ALA A 97 7.98 -16.01 5.86
C ALA A 97 9.38 -15.74 6.39
N THR A 98 10.39 -16.03 5.59
CA THR A 98 11.76 -15.61 5.89
C THR A 98 11.91 -14.10 5.71
N GLY A 99 12.86 -13.50 6.41
CA GLY A 99 13.28 -12.13 6.14
C GLY A 99 14.42 -12.08 5.13
N CYS A 100 14.83 -10.86 4.80
CA CYS A 100 15.92 -10.58 3.87
C CYS A 100 16.86 -9.52 4.44
N PRO A 101 17.78 -9.84 5.36
CA PRO A 101 18.67 -8.86 5.99
C PRO A 101 19.52 -8.06 4.99
N GLU A 102 20.01 -8.71 3.94
CA GLU A 102 20.77 -8.06 2.87
C GLU A 102 19.89 -7.09 2.07
N GLY A 103 18.67 -7.52 1.71
CA GLY A 103 17.69 -6.65 1.07
C GLY A 103 17.29 -5.48 1.95
N ALA A 104 17.17 -5.67 3.27
CA ALA A 104 16.88 -4.60 4.22
C ALA A 104 17.98 -3.52 4.21
N GLN A 105 19.24 -3.90 4.08
CA GLN A 105 20.34 -2.96 3.91
C GLN A 105 20.23 -2.18 2.60
N GLU A 106 19.85 -2.84 1.48
CA GLU A 106 19.64 -2.16 0.21
C GLU A 106 18.48 -1.15 0.30
N VAL A 107 17.39 -1.51 0.97
CA VAL A 107 16.24 -0.62 1.21
C VAL A 107 16.68 0.59 2.04
N MET A 108 17.39 0.38 3.15
CA MET A 108 17.91 1.47 3.98
C MET A 108 18.82 2.41 3.16
N GLN A 109 19.74 1.85 2.38
CA GLN A 109 20.65 2.64 1.53
C GLN A 109 19.91 3.45 0.47
N ALA A 110 18.84 2.89 -0.12
CA ALA A 110 18.00 3.61 -1.10
C ALA A 110 17.31 4.81 -0.45
N ILE A 111 16.77 4.64 0.76
CA ILE A 111 16.13 5.71 1.53
C ILE A 111 17.15 6.80 1.89
N GLN A 112 18.34 6.42 2.35
CA GLN A 112 19.43 7.35 2.67
C GLN A 112 19.95 8.10 1.43
N ALA A 113 20.06 7.43 0.29
CA ALA A 113 20.47 8.05 -0.97
C ALA A 113 19.45 9.08 -1.48
N ALA A 114 18.18 8.95 -1.10
CA ALA A 114 17.12 9.94 -1.37
C ALA A 114 17.13 11.12 -0.35
N GLY A 115 18.09 11.17 0.56
CA GLY A 115 18.25 12.24 1.55
C GLY A 115 17.29 12.12 2.73
N LEU A 116 16.73 10.94 2.98
CA LEU A 116 15.94 10.65 4.18
C LEU A 116 16.82 9.87 5.19
N PRO A 117 16.70 10.14 6.50
CA PRO A 117 17.33 9.27 7.49
C PRO A 117 16.68 7.87 7.42
N ALA A 118 17.44 6.83 7.72
CA ALA A 118 16.90 5.48 7.82
C ALA A 118 17.72 4.61 8.76
N GLU A 119 17.06 3.67 9.45
CA GLU A 119 17.64 2.78 10.44
C GLU A 119 17.23 1.32 10.18
N LEU A 120 17.96 0.37 10.79
CA LEU A 120 17.63 -1.06 10.78
C LEU A 120 17.07 -1.50 12.13
N ALA A 121 16.05 -2.39 12.10
CA ALA A 121 15.50 -3.04 13.28
C ALA A 121 15.66 -4.57 13.16
N ALA A 122 16.60 -5.13 13.90
CA ALA A 122 16.95 -6.56 13.83
C ALA A 122 15.87 -7.51 14.38
N ARG A 123 14.91 -7.01 15.16
CA ARG A 123 13.89 -7.83 15.85
C ARG A 123 12.45 -7.49 15.46
N GLN A 124 12.28 -6.73 14.39
CA GLN A 124 10.93 -6.40 13.94
C GLN A 124 10.24 -7.63 13.35
N GLY A 125 9.03 -7.91 13.83
CA GLY A 125 8.13 -8.93 13.29
C GLY A 125 7.16 -8.35 12.26
N LEU A 126 6.21 -9.17 11.80
CA LEU A 126 5.14 -8.80 10.89
C LEU A 126 3.85 -8.62 11.70
N ASP A 127 3.33 -7.40 11.81
CA ASP A 127 2.03 -7.09 12.41
C ASP A 127 0.87 -7.56 11.49
N HIS A 128 -0.39 -7.48 11.97
CA HIS A 128 -1.52 -8.01 11.21
C HIS A 128 -1.75 -7.24 9.89
N GLY A 129 -1.46 -5.96 9.83
CA GLY A 129 -1.52 -5.20 8.59
C GLY A 129 -0.51 -5.69 7.55
N ALA A 130 0.56 -6.35 7.98
CA ALA A 130 1.53 -7.00 7.10
C ALA A 130 1.15 -8.46 6.80
N TRP A 131 1.03 -9.33 7.83
CA TRP A 131 0.88 -10.76 7.57
C TRP A 131 -0.49 -11.17 7.01
N VAL A 132 -1.58 -10.44 7.29
CA VAL A 132 -2.91 -10.80 6.78
C VAL A 132 -2.96 -10.72 5.24
N PRO A 133 -2.67 -9.58 4.59
CA PRO A 133 -2.67 -9.53 3.13
C PRO A 133 -1.60 -10.42 2.51
N LEU A 134 -0.41 -10.53 3.11
CA LEU A 134 0.64 -11.41 2.60
C LEU A 134 0.21 -12.88 2.60
N ARG A 135 -0.46 -13.35 3.64
CA ARG A 135 -0.97 -14.72 3.73
C ARG A 135 -2.03 -15.01 2.65
N LEU A 136 -2.81 -14.01 2.24
CA LEU A 136 -3.81 -14.15 1.18
C LEU A 136 -3.18 -14.13 -0.22
N MET A 137 -2.11 -13.34 -0.39
CA MET A 137 -1.42 -13.17 -1.66
C MET A 137 -0.36 -14.25 -1.91
N PHE A 138 0.39 -14.61 -0.88
CA PHE A 138 1.53 -15.54 -0.91
C PHE A 138 1.40 -16.58 0.21
N PRO A 139 0.42 -17.49 0.11
CA PRO A 139 0.08 -18.42 1.20
C PRO A 139 1.20 -19.39 1.57
N GLU A 140 2.11 -19.69 0.64
CA GLU A 140 3.26 -20.59 0.88
C GLU A 140 4.38 -19.91 1.69
N ALA A 141 4.32 -18.58 1.90
CA ALA A 141 5.32 -17.78 2.61
C ALA A 141 6.77 -18.00 2.09
N ASP A 142 6.91 -18.28 0.81
CA ASP A 142 8.17 -18.63 0.13
C ASP A 142 8.95 -17.42 -0.39
N VAL A 143 8.34 -16.24 -0.37
CA VAL A 143 8.99 -14.98 -0.73
C VAL A 143 9.49 -14.28 0.52
N PRO A 144 10.78 -13.88 0.58
CA PRO A 144 11.31 -13.14 1.72
C PRO A 144 10.61 -11.80 1.93
N VAL A 145 10.40 -11.40 3.20
CA VAL A 145 9.65 -10.19 3.57
C VAL A 145 10.53 -9.22 4.36
N ILE A 146 10.47 -7.95 3.99
CA ILE A 146 11.16 -6.83 4.63
C ILE A 146 10.09 -5.84 5.10
N PRO A 147 9.74 -5.79 6.39
CA PRO A 147 8.85 -4.75 6.88
C PRO A 147 9.55 -3.39 6.89
N LEU A 148 8.82 -2.35 6.51
CA LEU A 148 9.26 -0.95 6.53
C LEU A 148 8.25 -0.12 7.30
N SER A 149 8.71 0.62 8.29
CA SER A 149 7.85 1.46 9.13
C SER A 149 7.29 2.67 8.39
N LEU A 150 6.13 3.10 8.85
CA LEU A 150 5.50 4.36 8.45
C LEU A 150 5.95 5.50 9.38
N GLN A 151 5.80 6.75 8.92
CA GLN A 151 6.00 7.97 9.71
C GLN A 151 4.72 8.80 9.64
N SER A 152 3.70 8.40 10.40
CA SER A 152 2.35 8.96 10.31
C SER A 152 2.30 10.47 10.55
N ARG A 153 3.14 10.99 11.45
CA ARG A 153 3.24 12.42 11.76
C ARG A 153 3.72 13.29 10.56
N GLY A 154 4.35 12.68 9.57
CA GLY A 154 4.81 13.37 8.38
C GLY A 154 3.73 13.59 7.32
N GLY A 155 2.58 12.94 7.47
CA GLY A 155 1.43 13.04 6.57
C GLY A 155 1.68 12.54 5.15
N PRO A 156 0.77 12.87 4.21
CA PRO A 156 0.82 12.40 2.83
C PRO A 156 2.12 12.70 2.09
N GLN A 157 2.64 13.93 2.24
CA GLN A 157 3.86 14.37 1.56
C GLN A 157 5.08 13.52 1.96
N GLN A 158 5.22 13.22 3.25
CA GLN A 158 6.33 12.41 3.74
C GLN A 158 6.17 10.95 3.29
N ALA A 159 4.97 10.40 3.35
CA ALA A 159 4.69 9.05 2.87
C ALA A 159 4.98 8.90 1.37
N TYR A 160 4.59 9.87 0.56
CA TYR A 160 4.89 9.89 -0.87
C TYR A 160 6.40 9.98 -1.13
N ARG A 161 7.13 10.84 -0.39
CA ARG A 161 8.59 10.93 -0.49
C ARG A 161 9.30 9.64 -0.08
N LEU A 162 8.80 8.95 0.94
CA LEU A 162 9.32 7.62 1.31
C LEU A 162 9.14 6.65 0.14
N GLY A 163 7.96 6.66 -0.50
CA GLY A 163 7.71 5.87 -1.70
C GLY A 163 8.71 6.18 -2.82
N GLN A 164 8.92 7.47 -3.14
CA GLN A 164 9.90 7.89 -4.17
C GLN A 164 11.32 7.36 -3.90
N ALA A 165 11.72 7.26 -2.63
CA ALA A 165 13.00 6.68 -2.25
C ALA A 165 13.12 5.19 -2.61
N LEU A 166 12.00 4.48 -2.73
CA LEU A 166 11.95 3.05 -3.07
C LEU A 166 11.87 2.78 -4.58
N ALA A 167 11.62 3.79 -5.41
CA ALA A 167 11.26 3.61 -6.82
C ALA A 167 12.23 2.72 -7.62
N LYS A 168 13.54 2.89 -7.42
CA LYS A 168 14.57 2.10 -8.12
C LYS A 168 14.68 0.64 -7.64
N LEU A 169 14.06 0.29 -6.53
CA LEU A 169 14.11 -1.08 -6.00
C LEU A 169 13.24 -2.03 -6.81
N GLY A 170 12.19 -1.53 -7.48
CA GLY A 170 11.38 -2.32 -8.40
C GLY A 170 12.20 -2.93 -9.55
N GLU A 171 13.19 -2.21 -10.08
CA GLU A 171 14.10 -2.69 -11.11
C GLU A 171 15.04 -3.81 -10.61
N LYS A 172 15.25 -3.87 -9.28
CA LYS A 172 16.03 -4.92 -8.61
C LYS A 172 15.20 -6.12 -8.16
N GLY A 173 13.93 -6.16 -8.55
CA GLY A 173 13.00 -7.25 -8.23
C GLY A 173 12.34 -7.16 -6.86
N PHE A 174 12.43 -6.02 -6.17
CA PHE A 174 11.66 -5.82 -4.93
C PHE A 174 10.22 -5.42 -5.26
N LEU A 175 9.27 -6.12 -4.65
CA LEU A 175 7.85 -5.81 -4.73
C LEU A 175 7.45 -4.94 -3.54
N VAL A 176 7.01 -3.72 -3.78
CA VAL A 176 6.47 -2.85 -2.73
C VAL A 176 4.98 -3.12 -2.57
N ILE A 177 4.58 -3.55 -1.38
CA ILE A 177 3.19 -3.71 -0.96
C ILE A 177 2.95 -2.77 0.21
N ALA A 178 2.03 -1.83 0.04
CA ALA A 178 1.62 -0.91 1.08
C ALA A 178 0.20 -1.28 1.54
N SER A 179 0.09 -1.65 2.79
CA SER A 179 -1.14 -2.17 3.40
C SER A 179 -1.86 -1.07 4.18
N GLY A 180 -3.15 -0.91 3.95
CA GLY A 180 -3.96 0.11 4.60
C GLY A 180 -5.45 -0.12 4.37
N ASN A 181 -6.25 0.92 4.51
CA ASN A 181 -7.68 0.93 4.14
C ASN A 181 -8.03 2.32 3.63
N LEU A 182 -8.91 2.43 2.61
CA LEU A 182 -9.32 3.75 2.11
C LEU A 182 -10.19 4.52 3.08
N THR A 183 -10.88 3.85 3.99
CA THR A 183 -11.58 4.45 5.12
C THR A 183 -11.29 3.65 6.37
N HIS A 184 -11.04 4.36 7.48
CA HIS A 184 -10.72 3.74 8.77
C HIS A 184 -11.24 4.62 9.92
N ASN A 185 -12.47 4.36 10.36
CA ASN A 185 -13.08 5.05 11.50
C ASN A 185 -13.57 4.03 12.52
N LEU A 186 -12.76 3.76 13.53
CA LEU A 186 -13.09 2.78 14.58
C LEU A 186 -14.32 3.17 15.40
N ASN A 187 -14.62 4.47 15.57
CA ASN A 187 -15.84 4.87 16.26
C ASN A 187 -17.09 4.44 15.48
N ASP A 188 -17.11 4.72 14.18
CA ASP A 188 -18.22 4.30 13.32
C ASP A 188 -18.25 2.77 13.17
N TYR A 189 -17.11 2.09 13.12
CA TYR A 189 -16.99 0.63 13.10
C TYR A 189 -17.68 -0.01 14.31
N PHE A 190 -17.38 0.43 15.53
CA PHE A 190 -17.99 -0.11 16.75
C PHE A 190 -19.47 0.23 16.89
N VAL A 191 -19.91 1.36 16.35
CA VAL A 191 -21.34 1.73 16.35
C VAL A 191 -22.08 0.89 15.33
N ALA A 192 -21.56 0.70 14.12
CA ALA A 192 -22.20 -0.07 13.06
C ALA A 192 -22.33 -1.55 13.43
N SER A 193 -21.28 -2.16 13.97
CA SER A 193 -21.27 -3.57 14.37
C SER A 193 -22.32 -3.93 15.45
N ARG A 194 -22.80 -2.92 16.21
CA ARG A 194 -23.81 -3.11 17.28
C ARG A 194 -25.28 -2.99 16.81
N LYS A 195 -25.52 -2.43 15.63
CA LYS A 195 -26.86 -1.96 15.24
C LYS A 195 -27.37 -2.47 13.91
N ASP A 196 -26.69 -3.40 13.28
CA ASP A 196 -27.05 -3.89 11.91
C ASP A 196 -27.28 -2.73 10.92
N GLN A 197 -26.41 -1.73 10.93
CA GLN A 197 -26.59 -0.51 10.15
C GLN A 197 -26.11 -0.68 8.70
N GLN A 198 -26.70 0.14 7.84
CA GLN A 198 -26.23 0.30 6.48
C GLN A 198 -24.91 1.11 6.46
N THR A 199 -24.07 0.84 5.46
CA THR A 199 -22.86 1.63 5.20
C THR A 199 -23.19 3.13 5.12
N PRO A 200 -22.56 3.98 5.94
CA PRO A 200 -22.73 5.42 5.84
C PRO A 200 -22.26 5.94 4.47
N SER A 201 -22.96 6.93 3.91
CA SER A 201 -22.66 7.47 2.56
C SER A 201 -21.22 7.96 2.43
N TYR A 202 -20.67 8.58 3.49
CA TYR A 202 -19.32 9.12 3.45
C TYR A 202 -18.23 8.10 3.08
N VAL A 203 -18.46 6.82 3.39
CA VAL A 203 -17.51 5.73 3.06
C VAL A 203 -17.38 5.60 1.55
N ARG A 204 -18.52 5.59 0.84
CA ARG A 204 -18.56 5.53 -0.63
C ARG A 204 -18.07 6.82 -1.25
N ASP A 205 -18.55 7.97 -0.75
CA ASP A 205 -18.21 9.28 -1.27
C ASP A 205 -16.69 9.53 -1.21
N PHE A 206 -16.07 9.14 -0.11
CA PHE A 206 -14.61 9.27 0.06
C PHE A 206 -13.85 8.28 -0.81
N ALA A 207 -14.26 7.01 -0.85
CA ALA A 207 -13.58 5.98 -1.67
C ALA A 207 -13.64 6.31 -3.17
N GLU A 208 -14.78 6.77 -3.68
CA GLU A 208 -14.90 7.16 -5.09
C GLU A 208 -14.11 8.44 -5.41
N TRP A 209 -14.05 9.41 -4.47
CA TRP A 209 -13.20 10.57 -4.63
C TRP A 209 -11.72 10.18 -4.74
N ILE A 210 -11.24 9.27 -3.88
CA ILE A 210 -9.87 8.72 -3.97
C ILE A 210 -9.65 8.06 -5.33
N ALA A 211 -10.59 7.20 -5.75
CA ALA A 211 -10.48 6.47 -7.02
C ALA A 211 -10.34 7.43 -8.20
N GLU A 212 -11.20 8.43 -8.28
CA GLU A 212 -11.14 9.45 -9.34
C GLU A 212 -9.78 10.17 -9.36
N ARG A 213 -9.22 10.52 -8.21
CA ARG A 213 -7.94 11.22 -8.12
C ARG A 213 -6.76 10.32 -8.47
N VAL A 214 -6.77 9.07 -7.99
CA VAL A 214 -5.72 8.09 -8.30
C VAL A 214 -5.71 7.75 -9.79
N GLU A 215 -6.88 7.49 -10.39
CA GLU A 215 -7.01 7.13 -11.80
C GLU A 215 -6.66 8.30 -12.75
N ASN A 216 -6.90 9.54 -12.34
CA ASN A 216 -6.62 10.74 -13.12
C ASN A 216 -5.31 11.46 -12.70
N GLN A 217 -4.46 10.80 -11.94
CA GLN A 217 -3.16 11.35 -11.49
C GLN A 217 -3.28 12.67 -10.70
N GLY A 218 -4.35 12.83 -9.94
CA GLY A 218 -4.65 14.00 -9.12
C GLY A 218 -3.82 14.06 -7.83
N LEU A 219 -2.49 13.93 -7.94
CA LEU A 219 -1.59 13.84 -6.78
C LEU A 219 -1.66 15.07 -5.88
N GLU A 220 -1.78 16.27 -6.42
CA GLU A 220 -1.84 17.51 -5.63
C GLU A 220 -3.06 17.53 -4.72
N ASP A 221 -4.25 17.18 -5.24
CA ASP A 221 -5.47 17.05 -4.45
C ASP A 221 -5.32 15.97 -3.38
N MET A 222 -4.72 14.84 -3.75
CA MET A 222 -4.46 13.74 -2.83
C MET A 222 -3.53 14.14 -1.68
N LEU A 223 -2.43 14.83 -1.96
CA LEU A 223 -1.52 15.33 -0.92
C LEU A 223 -2.20 16.31 0.06
N ASN A 224 -3.27 16.97 -0.39
CA ASN A 224 -4.07 17.89 0.39
C ASN A 224 -5.45 17.32 0.76
N TYR A 225 -5.64 16.00 0.75
CA TYR A 225 -6.94 15.33 0.87
C TYR A 225 -7.76 15.75 2.09
N ARG A 226 -7.12 16.15 3.19
CA ARG A 226 -7.81 16.67 4.39
C ARG A 226 -8.70 17.88 4.11
N VAL A 227 -8.36 18.66 3.09
CA VAL A 227 -9.07 19.88 2.68
C VAL A 227 -9.92 19.64 1.42
N THR A 228 -9.42 18.83 0.49
CA THR A 228 -10.00 18.65 -0.84
C THR A 228 -11.03 17.52 -0.89
N ALA A 229 -10.86 16.47 -0.09
CA ALA A 229 -11.74 15.31 -0.12
C ALA A 229 -13.02 15.49 0.71
N PRO A 230 -14.16 14.97 0.25
CA PRO A 230 -15.39 14.96 1.04
C PRO A 230 -15.22 14.08 2.28
N ASN A 231 -15.69 14.54 3.42
CA ASN A 231 -15.71 13.79 4.67
C ASN A 231 -14.34 13.26 5.16
N ALA A 232 -13.23 13.85 4.74
CA ALA A 232 -11.87 13.35 5.00
C ALA A 232 -11.61 13.03 6.48
N THR A 233 -11.96 13.94 7.38
CA THR A 233 -11.76 13.77 8.83
C THR A 233 -12.66 12.71 9.46
N ARG A 234 -13.81 12.41 8.84
CA ARG A 234 -14.67 11.32 9.28
C ARG A 234 -14.18 9.97 8.73
N ALA A 235 -13.77 9.95 7.45
CA ALA A 235 -13.20 8.75 6.84
C ALA A 235 -11.91 8.31 7.53
N HIS A 236 -11.09 9.28 7.89
CA HIS A 236 -9.83 9.10 8.62
C HIS A 236 -9.74 10.10 9.77
N PRO A 237 -10.19 9.75 11.00
CA PRO A 237 -9.89 10.56 12.20
C PRO A 237 -8.39 10.76 12.40
N THR A 238 -7.59 9.75 12.07
CA THR A 238 -6.12 9.72 12.02
C THR A 238 -5.65 9.16 10.68
N ASP A 239 -4.47 9.57 10.19
CA ASP A 239 -4.05 9.39 8.80
C ASP A 239 -3.43 8.03 8.47
N GLU A 240 -2.93 7.31 9.47
CA GLU A 240 -2.00 6.20 9.31
C GLU A 240 -2.48 5.10 8.35
N HIS A 241 -3.79 4.83 8.27
CA HIS A 241 -4.33 3.78 7.40
C HIS A 241 -4.47 4.20 5.94
N LEU A 242 -4.44 5.50 5.63
CA LEU A 242 -4.43 6.01 4.25
C LEU A 242 -3.01 6.23 3.72
N LEU A 243 -2.06 6.55 4.60
CA LEU A 243 -0.70 6.92 4.20
C LEU A 243 0.04 5.85 3.39
N PRO A 244 -0.18 4.52 3.58
CA PRO A 244 0.42 3.51 2.73
C PRO A 244 0.10 3.68 1.24
N LEU A 245 -1.08 4.19 0.87
CA LEU A 245 -1.43 4.49 -0.52
C LEU A 245 -0.42 5.44 -1.17
N TYR A 246 0.01 6.48 -0.46
CA TYR A 246 1.00 7.44 -0.95
C TYR A 246 2.39 6.82 -1.11
N VAL A 247 2.75 5.88 -0.22
CA VAL A 247 4.01 5.13 -0.36
C VAL A 247 3.99 4.27 -1.62
N ALA A 248 2.90 3.53 -1.87
CA ALA A 248 2.75 2.71 -3.07
C ALA A 248 2.83 3.57 -4.34
N TRP A 249 2.11 4.69 -4.37
CA TRP A 249 2.10 5.59 -5.52
C TRP A 249 3.48 6.22 -5.74
N GLY A 250 4.11 6.75 -4.69
CA GLY A 250 5.46 7.33 -4.79
C GLY A 250 6.50 6.33 -5.28
N ALA A 251 6.40 5.06 -4.88
CA ALA A 251 7.33 4.01 -5.28
C ALA A 251 7.20 3.60 -6.76
N ALA A 252 6.01 3.78 -7.35
CA ALA A 252 5.81 3.55 -8.77
C ALA A 252 6.21 4.76 -9.65
N GLY A 253 6.33 5.95 -9.06
CA GLY A 253 6.61 7.20 -9.76
C GLY A 253 5.35 7.99 -10.12
N ALA A 254 5.55 9.30 -10.40
CA ALA A 254 4.45 10.23 -10.65
C ALA A 254 3.61 9.87 -11.89
N ASP A 255 4.25 9.33 -12.93
CA ASP A 255 3.61 8.96 -14.20
C ASP A 255 3.10 7.51 -14.22
N ALA A 256 3.11 6.81 -13.08
CA ALA A 256 2.68 5.42 -13.01
C ALA A 256 1.21 5.29 -13.40
N LYS A 257 0.90 4.24 -14.17
CA LYS A 257 -0.48 3.88 -14.46
C LYS A 257 -1.09 3.21 -13.22
N ALA A 258 -2.10 3.84 -12.66
CA ALA A 258 -2.89 3.27 -11.58
C ALA A 258 -4.06 2.46 -12.13
N GLU A 259 -4.38 1.34 -11.46
CA GLU A 259 -5.53 0.50 -11.75
C GLU A 259 -6.16 0.04 -10.43
N ARG A 260 -7.44 0.36 -10.22
CA ARG A 260 -8.23 -0.17 -9.11
C ARG A 260 -8.70 -1.58 -9.47
N PHE A 261 -8.02 -2.61 -8.96
CA PHE A 261 -8.37 -4.00 -9.28
C PHE A 261 -9.43 -4.60 -8.36
N TYR A 262 -9.75 -3.92 -7.26
CA TYR A 262 -10.85 -4.28 -6.37
C TYR A 262 -11.49 -3.04 -5.76
N SER A 263 -12.81 -3.10 -5.56
CA SER A 263 -13.61 -2.13 -4.80
C SER A 263 -14.67 -2.86 -4.01
N GLY A 264 -14.80 -2.56 -2.73
CA GLY A 264 -15.79 -3.16 -1.84
C GLY A 264 -15.75 -2.55 -0.45
N ILE A 265 -16.75 -2.86 0.36
CA ILE A 265 -16.85 -2.37 1.74
C ILE A 265 -17.07 -3.56 2.65
N ASP A 266 -16.18 -3.71 3.63
CA ASP A 266 -16.31 -4.68 4.71
C ASP A 266 -16.67 -3.97 6.03
N ASP A 267 -17.28 -4.69 6.95
CA ASP A 267 -17.62 -4.22 8.29
C ASP A 267 -18.30 -2.82 8.28
N TYR A 268 -19.12 -2.54 7.27
CA TYR A 268 -19.91 -1.32 7.05
C TYR A 268 -19.09 -0.05 6.76
N VAL A 269 -17.87 0.07 7.25
CA VAL A 269 -17.11 1.33 7.25
C VAL A 269 -15.70 1.20 6.67
N LEU A 270 -15.25 0.00 6.33
CA LEU A 270 -13.93 -0.23 5.76
C LEU A 270 -14.04 -0.34 4.24
N ALA A 271 -13.66 0.69 3.52
CA ALA A 271 -13.48 0.61 2.07
C ALA A 271 -12.19 -0.17 1.78
N MET A 272 -12.37 -1.34 1.17
CA MET A 272 -11.35 -2.36 0.92
C MET A 272 -10.75 -2.24 -0.49
N ASP A 273 -10.77 -1.06 -1.06
CA ASP A 273 -10.26 -0.83 -2.40
C ASP A 273 -8.77 -1.15 -2.50
N ALA A 274 -8.40 -1.73 -3.62
CA ALA A 274 -7.03 -2.16 -3.87
C ALA A 274 -6.54 -1.69 -5.24
N TYR A 275 -5.28 -1.25 -5.28
CA TYR A 275 -4.68 -0.62 -6.45
C TYR A 275 -3.36 -1.26 -6.82
N THR A 276 -3.11 -1.36 -8.13
CA THR A 276 -1.77 -1.52 -8.69
C THR A 276 -1.31 -0.20 -9.29
N PHE A 277 -0.03 0.11 -9.13
CA PHE A 277 0.64 1.21 -9.80
C PHE A 277 1.78 0.63 -10.65
N THR A 278 1.64 0.74 -11.95
CA THR A 278 2.63 0.21 -12.90
C THR A 278 3.53 1.35 -13.36
N PRO A 279 4.85 1.29 -13.09
CA PRO A 279 5.79 2.30 -13.56
C PRO A 279 5.78 2.40 -15.08
N LEU A 280 5.79 3.63 -15.61
CA LEU A 280 5.95 3.90 -17.02
C LEU A 280 7.34 4.49 -17.26
N HIS A 281 8.04 4.05 -18.30
CA HIS A 281 9.28 4.67 -18.74
C HIS A 281 9.02 5.48 -20.00
N ALA A 282 9.63 6.66 -20.08
CA ALA A 282 9.80 7.33 -21.37
C ALA A 282 10.77 6.48 -22.21
N ALA A 283 10.32 6.06 -23.38
CA ALA A 283 11.13 5.32 -24.35
C ALA A 283 12.19 6.22 -25.00
#